data_968c9a1077b7dd4ed92acad994fe1473
#
_entry.id   968c9a1077b7dd4ed92acad994fe1473
#
_cell.length_a   1.000
_cell.length_b   1.000
_cell.length_c   1.000
_cell.angle_alpha   90.00
_cell.angle_beta   90.00
_cell.angle_gamma   90.00
#
_symmetry.space_group_name_H-M   'P 1'
#
loop_
_entity.id
_entity.type
_entity.pdbx_description
1 polymer ?
#
loop_
_entity_poly.entity_id
_entity_poly.type
_entity_poly.pdbx_seq_one_letter_code
_entity_poly.pdbx_strand_id
1 'polypeptide(L)'
;MLFRSEMSGSPKAFSGMLSLMINGGHIAMLAIMPAGSGIDWDMVVFKGLTIKGIYGREIFETWYKGTMMVQSGLPLEKMITHRFPYTEFKEGFDIMRSGKSGKIILNWEN
;
A
#
# COMPACT_ATOMS: atom_id res chain seq x y z
N MET A 1 -12.45 11.59 8.34
CA MET A 1 -12.58 10.32 7.57
C MET A 1 -12.81 9.15 8.52
N LEU A 2 -13.79 8.28 8.21
CA LEU A 2 -14.15 7.14 9.07
C LEU A 2 -13.19 5.94 8.92
N PHE A 3 -12.66 5.70 7.72
CA PHE A 3 -11.77 4.58 7.41
C PHE A 3 -10.60 5.00 6.53
N ARG A 4 -9.41 4.44 6.82
CA ARG A 4 -8.20 4.61 6.02
C ARG A 4 -7.32 3.38 6.04
N SER A 5 -6.55 3.19 4.95
CA SER A 5 -5.47 2.21 4.85
C SER A 5 -4.13 2.93 4.77
N GLU A 6 -3.17 2.50 5.56
CA GLU A 6 -1.79 2.92 5.47
C GLU A 6 -0.98 1.82 4.78
N MET A 7 -0.39 2.16 3.65
CA MET A 7 0.31 1.23 2.77
C MET A 7 1.69 1.74 2.33
N SER A 8 2.05 2.96 2.71
CA SER A 8 3.29 3.61 2.26
C SER A 8 4.50 3.37 3.18
N GLY A 9 4.25 3.10 4.48
CA GLY A 9 5.30 3.04 5.49
C GLY A 9 5.95 4.39 5.80
N SER A 10 5.34 5.50 5.37
CA SER A 10 5.86 6.84 5.60
C SER A 10 5.33 7.42 6.92
N PRO A 11 6.20 7.72 7.91
CA PRO A 11 5.78 8.33 9.18
C PRO A 11 5.03 9.66 8.97
N LYS A 12 5.46 10.45 7.98
CA LYS A 12 4.81 11.72 7.64
C LYS A 12 3.40 11.51 7.09
N ALA A 13 3.22 10.51 6.22
CA ALA A 13 1.90 10.19 5.68
C ALA A 13 0.96 9.67 6.78
N PHE A 14 1.48 8.84 7.69
CA PHE A 14 0.72 8.33 8.82
C PHE A 14 0.28 9.44 9.77
N SER A 15 1.18 10.35 10.16
CA SER A 15 0.85 11.50 11.00
C SER A 15 -0.23 12.39 10.36
N GLY A 16 -0.08 12.70 9.07
CA GLY A 16 -1.10 13.45 8.33
C GLY A 16 -2.45 12.72 8.27
N MET A 17 -2.42 11.39 8.15
CA MET A 17 -3.63 10.58 8.16
C MET A 17 -4.34 10.65 9.52
N LEU A 18 -3.62 10.53 10.65
CA LEU A 18 -4.20 10.63 11.98
C LEU A 18 -4.95 11.96 12.17
N SER A 19 -4.38 13.06 11.67
CA SER A 19 -5.01 14.39 11.74
C SER A 19 -6.36 14.44 11.04
N LEU A 20 -6.50 13.74 9.91
CA LEU A 20 -7.70 13.72 9.07
C LEU A 20 -8.77 12.71 9.52
N MET A 21 -8.45 11.82 10.46
CA MET A 21 -9.42 10.87 10.99
C MET A 21 -10.44 11.57 11.88
N ILE A 22 -11.70 11.15 11.79
CA ILE A 22 -12.74 11.52 12.75
C ILE A 22 -12.66 10.64 13.99
N ASN A 23 -13.31 11.06 15.07
CA ASN A 23 -13.42 10.25 16.28
C ASN A 23 -14.10 8.90 15.99
N GLY A 24 -13.59 7.83 16.59
CA GLY A 24 -14.06 6.46 16.36
C GLY A 24 -13.64 5.86 15.02
N GLY A 25 -12.76 6.52 14.26
CA GLY A 25 -12.31 6.05 12.96
C GLY A 25 -11.46 4.78 13.00
N HIS A 26 -11.38 4.08 11.87
CA HIS A 26 -10.64 2.83 11.74
C HIS A 26 -9.49 2.95 10.75
N ILE A 27 -8.34 2.40 11.12
CA ILE A 27 -7.12 2.39 10.30
C ILE A 27 -6.69 0.95 10.06
N ALA A 28 -6.52 0.55 8.80
CA ALA A 28 -5.85 -0.68 8.41
C ALA A 28 -4.38 -0.37 8.13
N MET A 29 -3.48 -0.95 8.91
CA MET A 29 -2.05 -0.74 8.83
C MET A 29 -1.40 -1.92 8.12
N LEU A 30 -0.99 -1.75 6.86
CA LEU A 30 -0.31 -2.77 6.06
C LEU A 30 1.19 -2.54 5.99
N ALA A 31 1.61 -1.28 5.87
CA ALA A 31 3.01 -0.97 5.70
C ALA A 31 3.79 -1.09 7.01
N ILE A 32 5.06 -1.42 6.87
CA ILE A 32 6.01 -1.47 7.98
C ILE A 32 6.71 -0.12 8.03
N MET A 33 6.58 0.55 9.16
CA MET A 33 7.25 1.82 9.41
C MET A 33 8.75 1.59 9.65
N PRO A 34 9.63 2.55 9.33
CA PRO A 34 11.02 2.49 9.74
C PRO A 34 11.16 2.32 11.27
N ALA A 35 12.19 1.60 11.69
CA ALA A 35 12.48 1.43 13.11
C ALA A 35 12.62 2.80 13.81
N GLY A 36 12.04 2.94 14.99
CA GLY A 36 12.06 4.18 15.77
C GLY A 36 11.08 5.26 15.29
N SER A 37 10.19 4.95 14.35
CA SER A 37 9.13 5.87 13.96
C SER A 37 8.20 6.15 15.14
N GLY A 38 8.10 7.42 15.53
CA GLY A 38 7.14 7.86 16.55
C GLY A 38 5.71 7.85 16.03
N ILE A 39 4.78 7.42 16.87
CA ILE A 39 3.34 7.54 16.63
C ILE A 39 2.76 8.49 17.67
N ASP A 40 1.93 9.42 17.22
CA ASP A 40 1.16 10.27 18.12
C ASP A 40 0.03 9.45 18.76
N TRP A 41 0.36 8.79 19.87
CA TRP A 41 -0.58 7.96 20.61
C TRP A 41 -1.66 8.79 21.30
N ASP A 42 -1.37 10.02 21.66
CA ASP A 42 -2.36 10.93 22.26
C ASP A 42 -3.51 11.16 21.27
N MET A 43 -3.17 11.41 20.00
CA MET A 43 -4.17 11.55 18.95
C MET A 43 -5.00 10.28 18.74
N VAL A 44 -4.37 9.12 18.81
CA VAL A 44 -5.08 7.82 18.72
C VAL A 44 -6.07 7.66 19.87
N VAL A 45 -5.63 7.98 21.10
CA VAL A 45 -6.46 7.86 22.31
C VAL A 45 -7.59 8.87 22.31
N PHE A 46 -7.28 10.16 22.12
CA PHE A 46 -8.30 11.22 22.17
C PHE A 46 -9.37 11.11 21.09
N LYS A 47 -9.00 10.57 19.94
CA LYS A 47 -9.97 10.28 18.85
C LYS A 47 -10.64 8.92 18.96
N GLY A 48 -10.24 8.07 19.91
CA GLY A 48 -10.77 6.71 20.06
C GLY A 48 -10.60 5.87 18.79
N LEU A 49 -9.42 5.96 18.14
CA LEU A 49 -9.18 5.28 16.86
C LEU A 49 -8.94 3.77 17.06
N THR A 50 -9.44 2.98 16.13
CA THR A 50 -9.10 1.56 16.01
C THR A 50 -8.02 1.39 14.96
N ILE A 51 -6.86 0.85 15.35
CA ILE A 51 -5.77 0.51 14.42
C ILE A 51 -5.65 -1.00 14.33
N LYS A 52 -5.87 -1.56 13.14
CA LYS A 52 -5.75 -2.99 12.87
C LYS A 52 -4.51 -3.25 11.99
N GLY A 53 -3.55 -3.99 12.53
CA GLY A 53 -2.43 -4.51 11.75
C GLY A 53 -2.92 -5.57 10.75
N ILE A 54 -2.47 -5.47 9.51
CA ILE A 54 -2.76 -6.41 8.45
C ILE A 54 -1.44 -7.04 8.03
N TYR A 55 -1.29 -8.33 8.28
CA TYR A 55 -0.09 -9.08 7.91
C TYR A 55 -0.42 -10.22 6.97
N GLY A 56 0.37 -10.32 5.90
CA GLY A 56 0.23 -11.39 4.91
C GLY A 56 -1.12 -11.38 4.19
N ARG A 57 -1.67 -12.57 4.03
CA ARG A 57 -2.94 -12.80 3.33
C ARG A 57 -3.69 -13.96 3.97
N GLU A 58 -4.98 -13.97 3.87
CA GLU A 58 -5.80 -15.15 4.11
C GLU A 58 -5.67 -16.05 2.88
N ILE A 59 -4.94 -17.17 3.03
CA ILE A 59 -4.71 -18.13 1.94
C ILE A 59 -6.07 -18.64 1.45
N PHE A 60 -6.18 -18.74 0.12
CA PHE A 60 -7.36 -19.02 -0.70
C PHE A 60 -8.36 -17.86 -0.77
N GLU A 61 -8.84 -17.32 0.34
CA GLU A 61 -9.87 -16.27 0.37
C GLU A 61 -9.42 -14.99 -0.37
N THR A 62 -8.24 -14.48 -0.07
CA THR A 62 -7.69 -13.28 -0.70
C THR A 62 -7.38 -13.51 -2.19
N TRP A 63 -6.89 -14.71 -2.54
CA TRP A 63 -6.64 -15.08 -3.92
C TRP A 63 -7.94 -15.16 -4.71
N TYR A 64 -8.95 -15.83 -4.15
CA TYR A 64 -10.27 -15.92 -4.76
C TYR A 64 -10.87 -14.54 -5.01
N LYS A 65 -10.93 -13.70 -3.98
CA LYS A 65 -11.44 -12.33 -4.10
C LYS A 65 -10.67 -11.51 -5.15
N GLY A 66 -9.34 -11.58 -5.13
CA GLY A 66 -8.51 -10.90 -6.12
C GLY A 66 -8.81 -11.35 -7.55
N THR A 67 -8.92 -12.65 -7.78
CA THR A 67 -9.26 -13.22 -9.08
C THR A 67 -10.66 -12.76 -9.53
N MET A 68 -11.64 -12.81 -8.65
CA MET A 68 -13.00 -12.36 -8.96
C MET A 68 -13.06 -10.87 -9.30
N MET A 69 -12.28 -10.03 -8.60
CA MET A 69 -12.19 -8.59 -8.92
C MET A 69 -11.63 -8.36 -10.31
N VAL A 70 -10.57 -9.09 -10.69
CA VAL A 70 -9.98 -8.98 -12.03
C VAL A 70 -10.96 -9.44 -13.11
N GLN A 71 -11.61 -10.58 -12.90
CA GLN A 71 -12.63 -11.10 -13.82
C GLN A 71 -13.85 -10.17 -13.94
N SER A 72 -14.15 -9.43 -12.89
CA SER A 72 -15.23 -8.42 -12.89
C SER A 72 -14.82 -7.08 -13.52
N GLY A 73 -13.65 -7.01 -14.14
CA GLY A 73 -13.21 -5.84 -14.89
C GLY A 73 -12.35 -4.84 -14.12
N LEU A 74 -11.72 -5.25 -13.02
CA LEU A 74 -10.72 -4.40 -12.37
C LEU A 74 -9.56 -4.10 -13.33
N PRO A 75 -9.34 -2.84 -13.76
CA PRO A 75 -8.41 -2.51 -14.84
C PRO A 75 -6.96 -2.45 -14.32
N LEU A 76 -6.37 -3.62 -13.99
CA LEU A 76 -5.00 -3.70 -13.49
C LEU A 76 -3.96 -3.16 -14.47
N GLU A 77 -4.24 -3.20 -15.76
CA GLU A 77 -3.33 -2.70 -16.79
C GLU A 77 -2.99 -1.22 -16.62
N LYS A 78 -3.93 -0.43 -16.09
CA LYS A 78 -3.69 0.99 -15.79
C LYS A 78 -2.62 1.23 -14.73
N MET A 79 -2.29 0.22 -13.94
CA MET A 79 -1.22 0.29 -12.94
C MET A 79 0.16 0.02 -13.54
N ILE A 80 0.23 -0.59 -14.73
CA ILE A 80 1.49 -0.90 -15.41
C ILE A 80 1.94 0.35 -16.16
N THR A 81 3.02 0.96 -15.67
CA THR A 81 3.55 2.19 -16.26
C THR A 81 4.75 1.95 -17.17
N HIS A 82 5.50 0.87 -16.94
CA HIS A 82 6.71 0.57 -17.70
C HIS A 82 6.81 -0.92 -17.98
N ARG A 83 7.40 -1.25 -19.12
CA ARG A 83 7.74 -2.61 -19.54
C ARG A 83 9.15 -2.61 -20.06
N PHE A 84 10.01 -3.50 -19.54
CA PHE A 84 11.38 -3.67 -19.95
C PHE A 84 11.66 -5.12 -20.30
N PRO A 85 12.57 -5.45 -21.21
CA PRO A 85 13.15 -6.77 -21.27
C PRO A 85 13.87 -7.07 -19.93
N TYR A 86 13.89 -8.31 -19.51
CA TYR A 86 14.49 -8.69 -18.22
C TYR A 86 15.97 -8.27 -18.10
N THR A 87 16.69 -8.17 -19.22
CA THR A 87 18.08 -7.73 -19.30
C THR A 87 18.28 -6.28 -18.83
N GLU A 88 17.24 -5.46 -18.89
CA GLU A 88 17.25 -4.04 -18.45
C GLU A 88 16.69 -3.86 -17.03
N PHE A 89 16.72 -4.90 -16.23
CA PHE A 89 16.17 -4.88 -14.87
C PHE A 89 16.71 -3.73 -13.99
N LYS A 90 17.98 -3.34 -14.20
CA LYS A 90 18.60 -2.24 -13.42
C LYS A 90 17.87 -0.92 -13.65
N GLU A 91 17.56 -0.59 -14.91
CA GLU A 91 16.81 0.62 -15.25
C GLU A 91 15.40 0.59 -14.65
N GLY A 92 14.72 -0.56 -14.74
CA GLY A 92 13.44 -0.76 -14.10
C GLY A 92 13.47 -0.48 -12.59
N PHE A 93 14.49 -0.98 -11.88
CA PHE A 93 14.66 -0.72 -10.45
C PHE A 93 15.00 0.73 -10.14
N ASP A 94 15.79 1.40 -10.97
CA ASP A 94 16.15 2.81 -10.76
C ASP A 94 14.92 3.71 -10.92
N ILE A 95 14.08 3.45 -11.92
CA ILE A 95 12.80 4.15 -12.08
C ILE A 95 11.88 3.89 -10.90
N MET A 96 11.80 2.64 -10.41
CA MET A 96 10.99 2.32 -9.24
C MET A 96 11.45 3.08 -8.00
N ARG A 97 12.76 3.17 -7.75
CA ARG A 97 13.36 3.94 -6.64
C ARG A 97 13.10 5.43 -6.73
N SER A 98 12.98 5.96 -7.95
CA SER A 98 12.68 7.38 -8.18
C SER A 98 11.26 7.78 -7.76
N GLY A 99 10.37 6.81 -7.50
CA GLY A 99 8.96 7.04 -7.18
C GLY A 99 8.11 7.53 -8.35
N LYS A 100 8.64 7.50 -9.58
CA LYS A 100 7.96 7.97 -10.79
C LYS A 100 7.26 6.85 -11.57
N SER A 101 7.09 5.69 -10.97
CA SER A 101 6.43 4.55 -11.59
C SER A 101 5.29 4.00 -10.75
N GLY A 102 4.33 3.38 -11.40
CA GLY A 102 3.42 2.40 -10.82
C GLY A 102 4.06 1.01 -10.90
N LYS A 103 3.36 0.04 -11.49
CA LYS A 103 3.90 -1.31 -11.68
C LYS A 103 4.86 -1.36 -12.87
N ILE A 104 6.06 -1.89 -12.65
CA ILE A 104 7.04 -2.21 -13.69
C ILE A 104 6.98 -3.70 -13.98
N ILE A 105 6.94 -4.07 -15.25
CA ILE A 105 6.95 -5.45 -15.72
C ILE A 105 8.28 -5.72 -16.43
N LEU A 106 8.91 -6.81 -16.08
CA LEU A 106 10.08 -7.35 -16.79
C LEU A 106 9.60 -8.52 -17.69
N ASN A 107 9.79 -8.38 -18.99
CA ASN A 107 9.45 -9.41 -19.98
C ASN A 107 10.59 -10.41 -20.10
N TRP A 108 10.27 -11.69 -19.99
CA TRP A 108 11.20 -12.80 -20.11
C TRP A 108 11.11 -13.51 -21.48
N GLU A 109 10.18 -13.07 -22.30
CA GLU A 109 10.05 -13.57 -23.68
C GLU A 109 11.10 -12.88 -24.55
N ASN A 110 11.81 -13.68 -25.36
CA ASN A 110 12.77 -13.22 -26.38
C ASN A 110 12.02 -12.80 -27.64
#